data_0bab1f4173f61b38b010d42e5fef042c
#
_entry.id   0bab1f4173f61b38b010d42e5fef042c
#
_cell.length_a   1.000
_cell.length_b   1.000
_cell.length_c   1.000
_cell.angle_alpha   90.00
_cell.angle_beta   90.00
_cell.angle_gamma   90.00
#
_symmetry.space_group_name_H-M   'P 1'
#
loop_
_entity.id
_entity.type
_entity.pdbx_description
1 polymer ?
#
loop_
_entity_poly.entity_id
_entity_poly.type
_entity_poly.pdbx_seq_one_letter_code
_entity_poly.pdbx_strand_id
1 'polypeptide(L)'
;KPTAFEIRRAGEIAYQIEDQMQNAGDCLSFVSDVEETKDGVDITYSSQAIGTAIAHDIVGALGGSYTTHPKLIGEKNGIRLYRVTYSLRLPHFAKGDVIFREKGYFQILRQNKDTVFVKDLKTGLNRSFRENDEDPLIGNARTPESGTIIYRDAGLMGILDPNTNEVLEAPDRNWIEAYEGQNLLFLRHKETIIPLGVETPEDES
;
A
#
# COMPACT_ATOMS: atom_id res chain seq x y z
N LYS A 1 -10.99 -2.38 -4.51
CA LYS A 1 -11.04 -3.85 -4.55
C LYS A 1 -9.63 -4.38 -4.32
N PRO A 2 -9.46 -5.46 -3.54
CA PRO A 2 -8.15 -6.07 -3.38
C PRO A 2 -7.61 -6.59 -4.72
N THR A 3 -6.30 -6.53 -4.87
CA THR A 3 -5.59 -7.08 -6.01
C THR A 3 -5.44 -8.60 -5.90
N ALA A 4 -5.19 -9.29 -7.03
CA ALA A 4 -4.94 -10.72 -7.01
C ALA A 4 -3.74 -11.12 -6.12
N PHE A 5 -2.75 -10.21 -5.99
CA PHE A 5 -1.62 -10.39 -5.07
C PHE A 5 -2.09 -10.37 -3.61
N GLU A 6 -2.90 -9.39 -3.22
CA GLU A 6 -3.41 -9.24 -1.84
C GLU A 6 -4.31 -10.41 -1.44
N ILE A 7 -5.17 -10.87 -2.34
CA ILE A 7 -6.03 -12.05 -2.13
C ILE A 7 -5.18 -13.30 -1.86
N ARG A 8 -4.20 -13.58 -2.72
CA ARG A 8 -3.30 -14.71 -2.55
C ARG A 8 -2.50 -14.60 -1.25
N ARG A 9 -1.96 -13.41 -0.96
CA ARG A 9 -1.19 -13.17 0.27
C ARG A 9 -2.01 -13.37 1.53
N ALA A 10 -3.28 -12.96 1.53
CA ALA A 10 -4.20 -13.21 2.64
C ALA A 10 -4.43 -14.71 2.88
N GLY A 11 -4.60 -15.50 1.83
CA GLY A 11 -4.70 -16.96 1.91
C GLY A 11 -3.41 -17.60 2.45
N GLU A 12 -2.25 -17.20 1.95
CA GLU A 12 -0.94 -17.67 2.46
C GLU A 12 -0.78 -17.40 3.96
N ILE A 13 -1.14 -16.19 4.41
CA ILE A 13 -1.09 -15.82 5.83
C ILE A 13 -2.00 -16.71 6.66
N ALA A 14 -3.21 -17.00 6.16
CA ALA A 14 -4.15 -17.85 6.89
C ALA A 14 -3.57 -19.26 7.15
N TYR A 15 -2.98 -19.89 6.14
CA TYR A 15 -2.33 -21.21 6.30
C TYR A 15 -1.05 -21.14 7.13
N GLN A 16 -0.27 -20.06 7.05
CA GLN A 16 0.92 -19.87 7.90
C GLN A 16 0.55 -19.78 9.39
N ILE A 17 -0.54 -19.09 9.72
CA ILE A 17 -1.05 -19.01 11.10
C ILE A 17 -1.56 -20.36 11.58
N GLU A 18 -2.25 -21.12 10.73
CA GLU A 18 -2.67 -22.48 11.05
C GLU A 18 -1.46 -23.36 11.41
N ASP A 19 -0.44 -23.40 10.56
CA ASP A 19 0.79 -24.17 10.80
C ASP A 19 1.47 -23.76 12.10
N GLN A 20 1.53 -22.47 12.40
CA GLN A 20 2.11 -21.96 13.65
C GLN A 20 1.33 -22.43 14.87
N MET A 21 0.00 -22.39 14.85
CA MET A 21 -0.85 -22.84 15.95
C MET A 21 -0.76 -24.34 16.16
N GLN A 22 -0.76 -25.13 15.08
CA GLN A 22 -0.60 -26.60 15.16
C GLN A 22 0.77 -26.97 15.72
N ASN A 23 1.84 -26.32 15.29
CA ASN A 23 3.19 -26.51 15.83
C ASN A 23 3.31 -26.12 17.31
N ALA A 24 2.51 -25.16 17.75
CA ALA A 24 2.39 -24.78 19.17
C ALA A 24 1.49 -25.73 20.00
N GLY A 25 0.91 -26.77 19.38
CA GLY A 25 0.08 -27.77 20.03
C GLY A 25 -1.42 -27.51 20.00
N ASP A 26 -1.89 -26.42 19.35
CA ASP A 26 -3.31 -26.13 19.17
C ASP A 26 -3.85 -26.78 17.90
N CYS A 27 -4.13 -28.07 17.97
CA CYS A 27 -4.69 -28.84 16.84
C CYS A 27 -6.19 -28.55 16.59
N LEU A 28 -6.85 -27.74 17.42
CA LEU A 28 -8.26 -27.37 17.26
C LEU A 28 -8.44 -26.10 16.44
N SER A 29 -7.41 -25.31 16.28
CA SER A 29 -7.39 -24.11 15.47
C SER A 29 -6.92 -24.41 14.06
N PHE A 30 -7.84 -24.41 13.10
CA PHE A 30 -7.57 -24.70 11.68
C PHE A 30 -8.41 -23.83 10.75
N VAL A 31 -7.94 -23.67 9.52
CA VAL A 31 -8.66 -23.06 8.42
C VAL A 31 -9.44 -24.16 7.70
N SER A 32 -10.75 -24.02 7.65
CA SER A 32 -11.62 -25.03 7.02
C SER A 32 -11.89 -24.76 5.56
N ASP A 33 -11.81 -23.49 5.14
CA ASP A 33 -12.04 -23.11 3.75
C ASP A 33 -11.46 -21.73 3.44
N VAL A 34 -11.00 -21.53 2.19
CA VAL A 34 -10.55 -20.25 1.63
C VAL A 34 -11.16 -20.13 0.24
N GLU A 35 -12.16 -19.28 0.08
CA GLU A 35 -12.90 -19.07 -1.15
C GLU A 35 -12.62 -17.66 -1.71
N GLU A 36 -12.13 -17.58 -2.95
CA GLU A 36 -12.02 -16.33 -3.66
C GLU A 36 -13.40 -15.85 -4.12
N THR A 37 -13.73 -14.60 -3.79
CA THR A 37 -14.99 -13.97 -4.16
C THR A 37 -14.75 -12.82 -5.15
N LYS A 38 -15.83 -12.30 -5.72
CA LYS A 38 -15.75 -11.14 -6.63
C LYS A 38 -15.11 -9.91 -6.00
N ASP A 39 -15.21 -9.75 -4.69
CA ASP A 39 -14.82 -8.55 -3.96
C ASP A 39 -13.70 -8.78 -2.93
N GLY A 40 -13.18 -10.02 -2.84
CA GLY A 40 -12.13 -10.36 -1.89
C GLY A 40 -11.91 -11.85 -1.70
N VAL A 41 -11.67 -12.27 -0.47
CA VAL A 41 -11.52 -13.65 -0.06
C VAL A 41 -12.30 -13.90 1.22
N ASP A 42 -13.04 -14.98 1.26
CA ASP A 42 -13.72 -15.48 2.44
C ASP A 42 -12.91 -16.61 3.05
N ILE A 43 -12.56 -16.47 4.35
CA ILE A 43 -11.80 -17.46 5.09
C ILE A 43 -12.65 -17.99 6.23
N THR A 44 -12.92 -19.30 6.21
CA THR A 44 -13.65 -19.99 7.26
C THR A 44 -12.67 -20.71 8.19
N TYR A 45 -12.87 -20.57 9.49
CA TYR A 45 -11.95 -21.10 10.50
C TYR A 45 -12.71 -21.68 11.70
N SER A 46 -12.04 -22.54 12.46
CA SER A 46 -12.62 -23.34 13.55
C SER A 46 -12.78 -22.59 14.86
N SER A 47 -11.92 -21.60 15.18
CA SER A 47 -11.89 -20.92 16.47
C SER A 47 -11.69 -19.42 16.35
N GLN A 48 -12.12 -18.64 17.37
CA GLN A 48 -11.89 -17.20 17.43
C GLN A 48 -10.39 -16.86 17.52
N ALA A 49 -9.59 -17.72 18.14
CA ALA A 49 -8.17 -17.49 18.32
C ALA A 49 -7.46 -17.38 16.97
N ILE A 50 -7.65 -18.39 16.10
CA ILE A 50 -7.06 -18.36 14.76
C ILE A 50 -7.64 -17.22 13.90
N GLY A 51 -8.95 -16.95 13.99
CA GLY A 51 -9.57 -15.84 13.24
C GLY A 51 -9.00 -14.47 13.64
N THR A 52 -8.74 -14.24 14.93
CA THR A 52 -8.11 -13.01 15.40
C THR A 52 -6.67 -12.90 14.92
N ALA A 53 -5.88 -13.99 15.01
CA ALA A 53 -4.49 -14.03 14.56
C ALA A 53 -4.39 -13.76 13.05
N ILE A 54 -5.21 -14.44 12.23
CA ILE A 54 -5.28 -14.22 10.77
C ILE A 54 -5.61 -12.77 10.45
N ALA A 55 -6.67 -12.20 11.07
CA ALA A 55 -7.07 -10.83 10.82
C ALA A 55 -5.98 -9.81 11.20
N HIS A 56 -5.30 -10.04 12.34
CA HIS A 56 -4.19 -9.21 12.81
C HIS A 56 -3.00 -9.24 11.84
N ASP A 57 -2.60 -10.44 11.41
CA ASP A 57 -1.43 -10.61 10.56
C ASP A 57 -1.67 -10.15 9.12
N ILE A 58 -2.88 -10.34 8.57
CA ILE A 58 -3.25 -9.74 7.28
C ILE A 58 -3.14 -8.21 7.34
N VAL A 59 -3.71 -7.58 8.37
CA VAL A 59 -3.61 -6.12 8.55
C VAL A 59 -2.18 -5.67 8.80
N GLY A 60 -1.38 -6.47 9.52
CA GLY A 60 0.05 -6.19 9.71
C GLY A 60 0.86 -6.23 8.42
N ALA A 61 0.57 -7.17 7.53
CA ALA A 61 1.29 -7.36 6.27
C ALA A 61 0.81 -6.43 5.13
N LEU A 62 -0.51 -6.26 5.00
CA LEU A 62 -1.14 -5.54 3.88
C LEU A 62 -1.68 -4.16 4.27
N GLY A 63 -1.70 -3.84 5.54
CA GLY A 63 -2.28 -2.60 6.06
C GLY A 63 -3.81 -2.67 6.21
N GLY A 64 -4.43 -1.51 6.48
CA GLY A 64 -5.87 -1.39 6.63
C GLY A 64 -6.36 -1.58 8.06
N SER A 65 -7.55 -2.12 8.21
CA SER A 65 -8.20 -2.36 9.50
C SER A 65 -9.18 -3.53 9.43
N TYR A 66 -9.56 -4.06 10.59
CA TYR A 66 -10.64 -5.02 10.66
C TYR A 66 -11.65 -4.67 11.75
N THR A 67 -12.87 -5.16 11.57
CA THR A 67 -13.95 -5.09 12.55
C THR A 67 -14.49 -6.49 12.82
N THR A 68 -15.00 -6.72 14.02
CA THR A 68 -15.57 -8.01 14.43
C THR A 68 -17.08 -7.90 14.59
N HIS A 69 -17.79 -8.90 14.07
CA HIS A 69 -19.24 -8.97 14.11
C HIS A 69 -19.67 -10.30 14.75
N PRO A 70 -19.86 -10.36 16.10
CA PRO A 70 -20.34 -11.55 16.77
C PRO A 70 -21.84 -11.73 16.54
N LYS A 71 -22.26 -12.94 16.17
CA LYS A 71 -23.66 -13.35 16.02
C LYS A 71 -23.95 -14.53 16.93
N LEU A 72 -24.93 -14.39 17.82
CA LEU A 72 -25.41 -15.52 18.63
C LEU A 72 -26.05 -16.58 17.71
N ILE A 73 -25.55 -17.80 17.77
CA ILE A 73 -26.03 -18.93 16.94
C ILE A 73 -26.74 -20.02 17.75
N GLY A 74 -26.65 -19.98 19.08
CA GLY A 74 -27.32 -20.95 19.95
C GLY A 74 -26.81 -20.88 21.39
N GLU A 75 -27.28 -21.85 22.16
CA GLU A 75 -26.86 -22.07 23.55
C GLU A 75 -26.69 -23.57 23.78
N LYS A 76 -25.62 -23.94 24.45
CA LYS A 76 -25.34 -25.34 24.85
C LYS A 76 -24.88 -25.37 26.29
N ASN A 77 -25.58 -26.14 27.15
CA ASN A 77 -25.31 -26.26 28.59
C ASN A 77 -25.21 -24.91 29.34
N GLY A 78 -26.11 -23.95 29.01
CA GLY A 78 -26.08 -22.62 29.60
C GLY A 78 -25.01 -21.68 29.04
N ILE A 79 -24.19 -22.14 28.09
CA ILE A 79 -23.14 -21.35 27.44
C ILE A 79 -23.64 -20.86 26.09
N ARG A 80 -23.64 -19.54 25.90
CA ARG A 80 -24.00 -18.92 24.61
C ARG A 80 -22.91 -19.15 23.57
N LEU A 81 -23.32 -19.64 22.41
CA LEU A 81 -22.43 -19.90 21.27
C LEU A 81 -22.51 -18.76 20.27
N TYR A 82 -21.34 -18.21 19.91
CA TYR A 82 -21.25 -17.14 18.94
C TYR A 82 -20.46 -17.60 17.70
N ARG A 83 -20.94 -17.19 16.53
CA ARG A 83 -20.13 -17.13 15.32
C ARG A 83 -19.56 -15.70 15.22
N VAL A 84 -18.28 -15.56 15.01
CA VAL A 84 -17.63 -14.26 14.83
C VAL A 84 -17.17 -14.13 13.37
N THR A 85 -17.59 -13.05 12.74
CA THR A 85 -17.11 -12.67 11.40
C THR A 85 -16.10 -11.53 11.57
N TYR A 86 -14.96 -11.63 10.91
CA TYR A 86 -13.96 -10.56 10.80
C TYR A 86 -14.08 -9.93 9.41
N SER A 87 -14.42 -8.66 9.36
CA SER A 87 -14.48 -7.89 8.12
C SER A 87 -13.21 -7.05 8.00
N LEU A 88 -12.35 -7.39 7.05
CA LEU A 88 -11.11 -6.66 6.79
C LEU A 88 -11.32 -5.68 5.63
N ARG A 89 -10.83 -4.47 5.82
CA ARG A 89 -10.75 -3.46 4.77
C ARG A 89 -9.28 -3.14 4.54
N LEU A 90 -8.78 -3.52 3.38
CA LEU A 90 -7.43 -3.18 2.93
C LEU A 90 -7.39 -1.71 2.48
N PRO A 91 -6.21 -1.06 2.53
CA PRO A 91 -6.06 0.30 2.05
C PRO A 91 -6.30 0.35 0.53
N HIS A 92 -6.85 1.47 0.06
CA HIS A 92 -7.02 1.69 -1.38
C HIS A 92 -5.68 1.99 -2.06
N PHE A 93 -4.77 2.65 -1.34
CA PHE A 93 -3.45 3.03 -1.82
C PHE A 93 -2.36 2.25 -1.10
N ALA A 94 -1.35 1.80 -1.86
CA ALA A 94 -0.17 1.15 -1.32
C ALA A 94 0.91 2.18 -0.95
N LYS A 95 1.85 1.79 -0.09
CA LYS A 95 3.06 2.59 0.18
C LYS A 95 3.85 2.81 -1.13
N GLY A 96 4.18 4.05 -1.41
CA GLY A 96 4.87 4.48 -2.62
C GLY A 96 3.93 4.96 -3.72
N ASP A 97 2.63 4.70 -3.63
CA ASP A 97 1.67 5.25 -4.59
C ASP A 97 1.72 6.77 -4.59
N VAL A 98 1.58 7.35 -5.77
CA VAL A 98 1.48 8.78 -5.98
C VAL A 98 0.08 9.10 -6.47
N ILE A 99 -0.61 9.95 -5.73
CA ILE A 99 -1.97 10.38 -6.02
C ILE A 99 -2.01 11.86 -6.39
N PHE A 100 -3.06 12.25 -7.09
CA PHE A 100 -3.35 13.65 -7.40
C PHE A 100 -4.57 14.12 -6.61
N ARG A 101 -4.40 15.14 -5.78
CA ARG A 101 -5.46 15.71 -4.94
C ARG A 101 -5.28 17.22 -4.82
N GLU A 102 -6.40 17.98 -4.90
CA GLU A 102 -6.40 19.44 -4.68
C GLU A 102 -5.31 20.19 -5.48
N LYS A 103 -5.09 19.78 -6.73
CA LYS A 103 -4.07 20.31 -7.65
C LYS A 103 -2.61 20.05 -7.18
N GLY A 104 -2.39 19.09 -6.28
CA GLY A 104 -1.09 18.65 -5.80
C GLY A 104 -0.84 17.17 -6.02
N TYR A 105 0.42 16.76 -5.99
CA TYR A 105 0.86 15.38 -6.05
C TYR A 105 1.38 14.96 -4.69
N PHE A 106 0.94 13.79 -4.22
CA PHE A 106 1.25 13.28 -2.89
C PHE A 106 1.69 11.82 -2.98
N GLN A 107 2.86 11.52 -2.43
CA GLN A 107 3.35 10.15 -2.32
C GLN A 107 2.89 9.54 -1.00
N ILE A 108 2.25 8.38 -1.05
CA ILE A 108 1.80 7.63 0.13
C ILE A 108 3.02 7.05 0.85
N LEU A 109 3.23 7.45 2.10
CA LEU A 109 4.29 6.94 2.96
C LEU A 109 3.82 5.75 3.80
N ARG A 110 2.62 5.88 4.35
CA ARG A 110 1.93 4.83 5.13
C ARG A 110 0.46 5.17 5.27
N GLN A 111 -0.33 4.16 5.60
CA GLN A 111 -1.74 4.31 5.92
C GLN A 111 -2.02 3.72 7.30
N ASN A 112 -2.93 4.35 8.05
CA ASN A 112 -3.44 3.84 9.31
C ASN A 112 -4.95 4.08 9.35
N LYS A 113 -5.72 3.00 9.26
CA LYS A 113 -7.20 3.04 9.11
C LYS A 113 -7.56 3.93 7.91
N ASP A 114 -8.33 5.00 8.15
CA ASP A 114 -8.81 5.94 7.14
C ASP A 114 -7.85 7.14 6.95
N THR A 115 -6.69 7.16 7.59
CA THR A 115 -5.72 8.26 7.50
C THR A 115 -4.51 7.85 6.69
N VAL A 116 -4.25 8.57 5.61
CA VAL A 116 -3.04 8.44 4.81
C VAL A 116 -2.01 9.50 5.22
N PHE A 117 -0.79 9.03 5.44
CA PHE A 117 0.38 9.88 5.68
C PHE A 117 1.16 9.97 4.38
N VAL A 118 1.40 11.17 3.93
CA VAL A 118 1.92 11.46 2.59
C VAL A 118 3.10 12.41 2.64
N LYS A 119 3.93 12.37 1.61
CA LYS A 119 4.88 13.42 1.28
C LYS A 119 4.27 14.29 0.18
N ASP A 120 4.13 15.58 0.43
CA ASP A 120 3.74 16.57 -0.58
C ASP A 120 4.93 16.76 -1.55
N LEU A 121 4.77 16.33 -2.81
CA LEU A 121 5.85 16.37 -3.80
C LEU A 121 6.17 17.78 -4.33
N LYS A 122 5.36 18.77 -3.97
CA LYS A 122 5.67 20.18 -4.24
C LYS A 122 6.63 20.76 -3.20
N THR A 123 6.41 20.45 -1.93
CA THR A 123 7.11 21.10 -0.79
C THR A 123 8.10 20.18 -0.09
N GLY A 124 8.03 18.89 -0.32
CA GLY A 124 8.81 17.86 0.41
C GLY A 124 8.31 17.58 1.82
N LEU A 125 7.30 18.29 2.30
CA LEU A 125 6.79 18.17 3.67
C LEU A 125 5.83 16.98 3.82
N ASN A 126 5.89 16.35 4.98
CA ASN A 126 4.95 15.30 5.34
C ASN A 126 3.63 15.92 5.79
N ARG A 127 2.54 15.34 5.31
CA ARG A 127 1.16 15.71 5.66
C ARG A 127 0.35 14.46 5.98
N SER A 128 -0.86 14.65 6.47
CA SER A 128 -1.85 13.59 6.61
C SER A 128 -3.23 14.12 6.27
N PHE A 129 -4.05 13.24 5.69
CA PHE A 129 -5.46 13.52 5.42
C PHE A 129 -6.25 12.21 5.43
N ARG A 130 -7.58 12.34 5.41
CA ARG A 130 -8.44 11.17 5.30
C ARG A 130 -8.36 10.60 3.89
N GLU A 131 -8.27 9.26 3.79
CA GLU A 131 -8.34 8.54 2.52
C GLU A 131 -9.59 8.94 1.73
N ASN A 132 -9.41 9.13 0.43
CA ASN A 132 -10.51 9.31 -0.51
C ASN A 132 -10.26 8.42 -1.72
N ASP A 133 -11.13 7.44 -1.92
CA ASP A 133 -11.05 6.45 -3.00
C ASP A 133 -11.21 7.08 -4.40
N GLU A 134 -11.66 8.34 -4.47
CA GLU A 134 -11.81 9.11 -5.71
C GLU A 134 -10.52 9.83 -6.14
N ASP A 135 -9.50 9.89 -5.27
CA ASP A 135 -8.22 10.51 -5.62
C ASP A 135 -7.52 9.69 -6.72
N PRO A 136 -7.21 10.27 -7.89
CA PRO A 136 -6.59 9.52 -8.98
C PRO A 136 -5.20 8.99 -8.60
N LEU A 137 -4.99 7.70 -8.79
CA LEU A 137 -3.67 7.07 -8.75
C LEU A 137 -2.90 7.44 -10.02
N ILE A 138 -1.71 8.03 -9.86
CA ILE A 138 -0.84 8.46 -10.97
C ILE A 138 0.19 7.40 -11.31
N GLY A 139 0.77 6.76 -10.29
CA GLY A 139 1.80 5.74 -10.44
C GLY A 139 2.38 5.38 -9.09
N ASN A 140 3.49 4.64 -9.09
CA ASN A 140 4.16 4.24 -7.85
C ASN A 140 5.64 4.67 -7.88
N ALA A 141 6.11 5.28 -6.79
CA ALA A 141 7.48 5.75 -6.64
C ALA A 141 8.53 4.62 -6.52
N ARG A 142 8.10 3.36 -6.48
CA ARG A 142 9.00 2.19 -6.54
C ARG A 142 9.28 1.72 -7.97
N THR A 143 8.51 2.21 -8.94
CA THR A 143 8.67 1.93 -10.37
C THR A 143 8.69 3.24 -11.15
N PRO A 144 9.64 4.16 -10.82
CA PRO A 144 9.73 5.46 -11.48
C PRO A 144 10.35 5.32 -12.86
N GLU A 145 10.16 6.34 -13.68
CA GLU A 145 11.04 6.61 -14.81
C GLU A 145 12.30 7.31 -14.31
N SER A 146 13.39 7.19 -15.06
CA SER A 146 14.68 7.82 -14.75
C SER A 146 15.22 8.57 -15.97
N GLY A 147 15.88 9.71 -15.72
CA GLY A 147 16.54 10.49 -16.77
C GLY A 147 17.61 11.39 -16.20
N THR A 148 18.62 11.71 -17.01
CA THR A 148 19.81 12.47 -16.57
C THR A 148 19.50 13.97 -16.51
N ILE A 149 19.80 14.62 -15.42
CA ILE A 149 19.69 16.07 -15.25
C ILE A 149 20.82 16.73 -16.07
N ILE A 150 20.46 17.54 -17.06
CA ILE A 150 21.40 18.23 -17.95
C ILE A 150 21.53 19.73 -17.65
N TYR A 151 20.55 20.33 -17.00
CA TYR A 151 20.63 21.70 -16.47
C TYR A 151 19.63 21.94 -15.35
N ARG A 152 19.91 22.98 -14.54
CA ARG A 152 18.98 23.52 -13.54
C ARG A 152 19.01 25.03 -13.66
N ASP A 153 17.89 25.65 -13.98
CA ASP A 153 17.76 27.09 -14.10
C ASP A 153 16.32 27.56 -13.82
N ALA A 154 16.20 28.73 -13.19
CA ALA A 154 14.96 29.47 -12.99
C ALA A 154 13.79 28.62 -12.41
N GLY A 155 14.08 27.64 -11.55
CA GLY A 155 13.06 26.78 -10.93
C GLY A 155 12.62 25.61 -11.78
N LEU A 156 13.34 25.31 -12.86
CA LEU A 156 13.16 24.17 -13.74
C LEU A 156 14.43 23.29 -13.79
N MET A 157 14.23 22.02 -14.06
CA MET A 157 15.30 21.06 -14.38
C MET A 157 15.04 20.51 -15.76
N GLY A 158 16.06 20.54 -16.63
CA GLY A 158 16.07 19.81 -17.89
C GLY A 158 16.56 18.38 -17.67
N ILE A 159 15.78 17.41 -18.12
CA ILE A 159 16.04 15.98 -17.95
C ILE A 159 16.15 15.35 -19.32
N LEU A 160 17.28 14.72 -19.63
CA LEU A 160 17.42 13.91 -20.83
C LEU A 160 16.80 12.54 -20.61
N ASP A 161 15.75 12.23 -21.37
CA ASP A 161 15.13 10.91 -21.38
C ASP A 161 16.01 9.93 -22.17
N PRO A 162 16.54 8.86 -21.55
CA PRO A 162 17.42 7.92 -22.23
C PRO A 162 16.74 7.09 -23.31
N ASN A 163 15.39 6.99 -23.29
CA ASN A 163 14.64 6.20 -24.27
C ASN A 163 14.30 6.98 -25.54
N THR A 164 14.01 8.29 -25.41
CA THR A 164 13.59 9.13 -26.54
C THR A 164 14.69 10.09 -27.00
N ASN A 165 15.72 10.31 -26.19
CA ASN A 165 16.74 11.37 -26.34
C ASN A 165 16.13 12.80 -26.40
N GLU A 166 14.92 12.97 -25.87
CA GLU A 166 14.27 14.27 -25.73
C GLU A 166 14.58 14.90 -24.39
N VAL A 167 14.58 16.22 -24.36
CA VAL A 167 14.72 16.96 -23.10
C VAL A 167 13.34 17.25 -22.53
N LEU A 168 13.10 16.75 -21.34
CA LEU A 168 11.89 16.98 -20.55
C LEU A 168 12.15 18.11 -19.57
N GLU A 169 11.16 18.93 -19.32
CA GLU A 169 11.22 19.95 -18.27
C GLU A 169 10.44 19.50 -17.03
N ALA A 170 11.11 19.51 -15.90
CA ALA A 170 10.52 19.24 -14.60
C ALA A 170 10.66 20.44 -13.65
N PRO A 171 9.71 20.68 -12.75
CA PRO A 171 9.87 21.71 -11.74
C PRO A 171 11.02 21.37 -10.79
N ASP A 172 11.94 22.31 -10.61
CA ASP A 172 12.98 22.19 -9.59
C ASP A 172 12.37 22.31 -8.19
N ARG A 173 12.69 21.36 -7.32
CA ARG A 173 12.13 21.26 -5.98
C ARG A 173 13.23 21.43 -4.95
N ASN A 174 13.11 22.41 -4.07
CA ASN A 174 14.12 22.74 -3.04
C ASN A 174 14.43 21.56 -2.09
N TRP A 175 13.55 20.58 -1.98
CA TRP A 175 13.75 19.41 -1.15
C TRP A 175 14.48 18.26 -1.88
N ILE A 176 14.76 18.41 -3.18
CA ILE A 176 15.54 17.46 -3.96
C ILE A 176 16.94 18.03 -4.11
N GLU A 177 17.89 17.45 -3.37
CA GLU A 177 19.32 17.74 -3.53
C GLU A 177 19.83 17.01 -4.76
N ALA A 178 19.80 17.68 -5.90
CA ALA A 178 20.16 17.14 -7.18
C ALA A 178 21.23 18.00 -7.88
N TYR A 179 22.11 17.37 -8.65
CA TYR A 179 23.16 18.02 -9.42
C TYR A 179 23.10 17.59 -10.88
N GLU A 180 23.65 18.38 -11.79
CA GLU A 180 23.80 18.02 -13.19
C GLU A 180 24.61 16.73 -13.33
N GLY A 181 24.19 15.85 -14.22
CA GLY A 181 24.75 14.53 -14.43
C GLY A 181 24.18 13.41 -13.55
N GLN A 182 23.38 13.74 -12.53
CA GLN A 182 22.67 12.72 -11.75
C GLN A 182 21.37 12.30 -12.44
N ASN A 183 20.90 11.09 -12.14
CA ASN A 183 19.62 10.61 -12.59
C ASN A 183 18.50 11.07 -11.66
N LEU A 184 17.51 11.76 -12.20
CA LEU A 184 16.27 12.10 -11.55
C LEU A 184 15.26 10.97 -11.73
N LEU A 185 14.64 10.56 -10.63
CA LEU A 185 13.50 9.66 -10.64
C LEU A 185 12.21 10.47 -10.72
N PHE A 186 11.29 10.11 -11.61
CA PHE A 186 10.07 10.87 -11.83
C PHE A 186 8.90 9.99 -12.30
N LEU A 187 7.70 10.55 -12.23
CA LEU A 187 6.49 10.02 -12.88
C LEU A 187 5.97 11.03 -13.90
N ARG A 188 5.20 10.54 -14.87
CA ARG A 188 4.48 11.38 -15.83
C ARG A 188 2.99 11.39 -15.54
N HIS A 189 2.41 12.55 -15.54
CA HIS A 189 0.96 12.72 -15.55
C HIS A 189 0.57 13.77 -16.55
N LYS A 190 -0.04 13.34 -17.67
CA LYS A 190 -0.33 14.20 -18.81
C LYS A 190 0.98 14.84 -19.32
N GLU A 191 1.06 16.17 -19.34
CA GLU A 191 2.24 16.93 -19.75
C GLU A 191 3.16 17.30 -18.56
N THR A 192 2.83 16.85 -17.35
CA THR A 192 3.57 17.23 -16.14
C THR A 192 4.54 16.14 -15.75
N ILE A 193 5.81 16.50 -15.56
CA ILE A 193 6.82 15.65 -14.93
C ILE A 193 6.79 15.89 -13.42
N ILE A 194 6.69 14.80 -12.65
CA ILE A 194 6.57 14.82 -11.19
C ILE A 194 7.87 14.28 -10.59
N PRO A 195 8.79 15.13 -10.11
CA PRO A 195 10.04 14.68 -9.51
C PRO A 195 9.78 13.93 -8.20
N LEU A 196 10.48 12.80 -8.00
CA LEU A 196 10.39 11.96 -6.81
C LEU A 196 11.66 12.01 -5.97
N GLY A 197 12.81 12.28 -6.57
CA GLY A 197 14.13 12.29 -5.95
C GLY A 197 15.22 11.97 -6.96
N VAL A 198 16.44 11.82 -6.51
CA VAL A 198 17.58 11.33 -7.32
C VAL A 198 17.85 9.87 -7.00
N GLU A 199 18.37 9.16 -7.99
CA GLU A 199 18.86 7.80 -7.83
C GLU A 199 20.07 7.81 -6.87
N THR A 200 19.99 6.99 -5.82
CA THR A 200 21.10 6.83 -4.87
C THR A 200 21.91 5.59 -5.24
N PRO A 201 23.24 5.58 -5.06
CA PRO A 201 24.10 4.45 -5.46
C PRO A 201 23.82 3.11 -4.73
N GLU A 202 22.88 3.08 -3.79
CA GLU A 202 22.54 1.88 -2.99
C GLU A 202 21.39 1.04 -3.58
N ASP A 203 20.76 1.48 -4.68
CA ASP A 203 19.61 0.78 -5.27
C ASP A 203 20.00 -0.29 -6.30
N GLU A 204 21.29 -0.61 -6.45
CA GLU A 204 21.81 -1.69 -7.34
C GLU A 204 22.06 -3.04 -6.65
N SER A 205 21.23 -3.41 -5.63
CA SER A 205 21.43 -4.71 -4.96
C SER A 205 20.20 -5.60 -4.99
#